data_958cf27eb7122f9bf959b0aad03bfc67
#
_entry.id   958cf27eb7122f9bf959b0aad03bfc67
#
_cell.length_a   1.000
_cell.length_b   1.000
_cell.length_c   1.000
_cell.angle_alpha   90.00
_cell.angle_beta   90.00
_cell.angle_gamma   90.00
#
_symmetry.space_group_name_H-M   'P 1'
#
loop_
_entity.id
_entity.type
_entity.pdbx_description
1 polymer ?
#
loop_
_entity_poly.entity_id
_entity_poly.type
_entity_poly.pdbx_seq_one_letter_code
_entity_poly.pdbx_strand_id
1 'polypeptide(L)' 'MKIDRKKASDAFREYTSHYNVQDDKVRLKIEHTRRVAQLCEKIAQSLDMTGQDRDLAWLAGLLHDVPRFEQ' A
#
# COMPACT_ATOMS: atom_id res chain seq x y z
N MET A 1 2.31 -18.61 -2.57
CA MET A 1 2.90 -17.43 -3.24
C MET A 1 3.54 -16.53 -2.19
N LYS A 2 4.77 -16.15 -2.42
CA LYS A 2 5.50 -15.28 -1.50
C LYS A 2 5.56 -13.87 -2.07
N ILE A 3 5.09 -12.90 -1.31
CA ILE A 3 5.09 -11.50 -1.72
C ILE A 3 6.34 -10.82 -1.18
N ASP A 4 7.09 -10.20 -2.07
CA ASP A 4 8.26 -9.41 -1.71
C ASP A 4 7.80 -7.98 -1.41
N ARG A 5 7.72 -7.65 -0.13
CA ARG A 5 7.23 -6.32 0.30
C ARG A 5 8.13 -5.21 -0.17
N LYS A 6 9.44 -5.45 -0.23
CA LYS A 6 10.38 -4.44 -0.69
C LYS A 6 10.13 -4.09 -2.15
N LYS A 7 9.97 -5.11 -2.99
CA LYS A 7 9.67 -4.89 -4.41
C LYS A 7 8.34 -4.17 -4.59
N ALA A 8 7.32 -4.56 -3.82
CA ALA A 8 6.01 -3.92 -3.89
C ALA A 8 6.09 -2.46 -3.46
N SER A 9 6.80 -2.18 -2.36
CA SER A 9 6.99 -0.80 -1.89
C SER A 9 7.76 0.04 -2.90
N ASP A 10 8.83 -0.54 -3.49
CA ASP A 10 9.62 0.17 -4.49
C ASP A 10 8.80 0.46 -5.74
N ALA A 11 8.00 -0.50 -6.19
CA ALA A 11 7.12 -0.30 -7.33
C ALA A 11 6.08 0.78 -7.05
N PHE A 12 5.51 0.79 -5.87
CA PHE A 12 4.56 1.83 -5.47
C PHE A 12 5.22 3.20 -5.42
N ARG A 13 6.43 3.26 -4.87
CA ARG A 13 7.17 4.52 -4.81
C ARG A 13 7.49 5.03 -6.22
N GLU A 14 7.90 4.16 -7.11
CA GLU A 14 8.17 4.53 -8.49
C GLU A 14 6.90 5.02 -9.18
N TYR A 15 5.80 4.31 -8.97
CA TYR A 15 4.52 4.71 -9.54
C TYR A 15 4.11 6.11 -9.07
N THR A 16 4.21 6.37 -7.77
CA THR A 16 3.83 7.67 -7.22
C THR A 16 4.80 8.78 -7.57
N SER A 17 6.04 8.44 -7.96
CA SER A 17 7.02 9.45 -8.35
C SER A 17 6.66 10.14 -9.66
N HIS A 18 5.77 9.55 -10.44
CA HIS A 18 5.24 10.20 -11.66
C HIS A 18 4.29 11.33 -11.35
N TYR A 19 3.86 11.45 -10.12
CA TYR A 19 2.98 12.51 -9.67
C TYR A 19 3.77 13.56 -8.91
N ASN A 20 3.22 14.76 -8.79
CA ASN A 20 3.92 15.85 -8.10
C ASN A 20 3.88 15.61 -6.59
N VAL A 21 4.97 15.03 -6.05
CA VAL A 21 5.06 14.74 -4.61
C VAL A 21 5.17 16.01 -3.76
N GLN A 22 5.37 17.16 -4.38
CA GLN A 22 5.32 18.45 -3.68
C GLN A 22 3.89 18.89 -3.44
N ASP A 23 2.93 18.33 -4.16
CA ASP A 23 1.53 18.64 -3.95
C ASP A 23 1.05 17.97 -2.67
N ASP A 24 0.51 18.76 -1.75
CA ASP A 24 0.04 18.26 -0.46
C ASP A 24 -1.04 17.19 -0.63
N LYS A 25 -1.89 17.32 -1.65
CA LYS A 25 -2.94 16.34 -1.91
C LYS A 25 -2.36 14.99 -2.28
N VAL A 26 -1.32 14.97 -3.10
CA VAL A 26 -0.64 13.74 -3.50
C VAL A 26 0.04 13.10 -2.29
N ARG A 27 0.72 13.91 -1.49
CA ARG A 27 1.39 13.43 -0.29
C ARG A 27 0.40 12.82 0.70
N LEU A 28 -0.75 13.45 0.89
CA LEU A 28 -1.79 12.93 1.77
C LEU A 28 -2.35 11.59 1.26
N LYS A 29 -2.51 11.45 -0.05
CA LYS A 29 -2.96 10.19 -0.64
C LYS A 29 -1.95 9.07 -0.40
N ILE A 30 -0.67 9.37 -0.56
CA ILE A 30 0.40 8.40 -0.33
C ILE A 30 0.42 7.95 1.14
N GLU A 31 0.34 8.90 2.07
CA GLU A 31 0.30 8.58 3.49
C GLU A 31 -0.92 7.74 3.85
N HIS A 32 -2.09 8.14 3.33
CA HIS A 32 -3.33 7.42 3.57
C HIS A 32 -3.23 5.97 3.08
N THR A 33 -2.71 5.79 1.88
CA THR A 33 -2.57 4.45 1.30
C THR A 33 -1.66 3.58 2.16
N ARG A 34 -0.55 4.12 2.64
CA ARG A 34 0.36 3.37 3.50
C ARG A 34 -0.28 3.01 4.83
N ARG A 35 -1.05 3.93 5.41
CA ARG A 35 -1.76 3.68 6.68
C ARG A 35 -2.80 2.59 6.51
N VAL A 36 -3.54 2.62 5.39
CA VAL A 36 -4.55 1.60 5.12
C VAL A 36 -3.89 0.25 4.93
N ALA A 37 -2.75 0.19 4.24
CA ALA A 37 -2.02 -1.06 4.08
C ALA A 37 -1.60 -1.64 5.43
N GLN A 38 -1.07 -0.81 6.33
CA GLN A 38 -0.69 -1.24 7.67
C GLN A 38 -1.90 -1.70 8.47
N LEU A 39 -3.01 -1.00 8.34
CA LEU A 39 -4.23 -1.37 9.05
C LEU A 39 -4.77 -2.71 8.57
N CYS A 40 -4.76 -2.95 7.26
CA CYS A 40 -5.17 -4.23 6.70
C CYS A 40 -4.29 -5.36 7.24
N GLU A 41 -2.99 -5.13 7.35
CA GLU A 41 -2.09 -6.13 7.92
C GLU A 41 -2.41 -6.38 9.40
N LYS A 42 -2.69 -5.34 10.17
CA LYS A 42 -3.04 -5.50 11.59
C LYS A 42 -4.32 -6.30 11.76
N ILE A 43 -5.31 -6.05 10.92
CA ILE A 43 -6.57 -6.80 10.97
C ILE A 43 -6.30 -8.27 10.66
N ALA A 44 -5.52 -8.54 9.62
CA ALA A 44 -5.17 -9.91 9.26
C ALA A 44 -4.40 -10.60 10.39
N GLN A 45 -3.53 -9.88 11.07
CA GLN A 45 -2.77 -10.42 12.19
C GLN A 45 -3.70 -10.75 13.36
N SER A 46 -4.68 -9.91 13.64
CA SER A 46 -5.63 -10.14 14.73
C SER A 46 -6.54 -11.34 14.45
N LEU A 47 -6.72 -11.70 13.17
CA LEU A 47 -7.50 -12.86 12.76
C LEU A 47 -6.65 -14.13 12.65
N ASP A 48 -5.40 -14.08 13.11
CA ASP A 48 -4.50 -15.23 13.11
C ASP A 48 -4.20 -15.78 11.71
N MET A 49 -4.18 -14.89 10.73
CA MET A 49 -3.89 -15.29 9.35
C MET A 49 -2.39 -15.60 9.17
N THR A 50 -2.08 -16.40 8.16
CA THR A 50 -0.69 -16.76 7.87
C THR A 50 0.12 -15.55 7.43
N GLY A 51 1.47 -15.68 7.45
CA GLY A 51 2.34 -14.63 6.98
C GLY A 51 2.06 -14.23 5.53
N GLN A 52 1.76 -15.23 4.67
CA GLN A 52 1.42 -14.95 3.28
C GLN A 52 0.11 -14.17 3.16
N ASP A 53 -0.88 -14.55 3.96
CA ASP A 53 -2.17 -13.86 3.96
C ASP A 53 -2.04 -12.42 4.47
N ARG A 54 -1.17 -12.20 5.47
CA ARG A 54 -0.90 -10.85 5.96
C ARG A 54 -0.22 -10.01 4.90
N ASP A 55 0.73 -10.59 4.17
CA ASP A 55 1.40 -9.88 3.06
C ASP A 55 0.40 -9.52 1.98
N LEU A 56 -0.52 -10.43 1.68
CA LEU A 56 -1.55 -10.17 0.68
C LEU A 56 -2.50 -9.06 1.13
N ALA A 57 -2.89 -9.06 2.41
CA ALA A 57 -3.74 -8.01 2.96
C ALA A 57 -3.05 -6.65 2.89
N TRP A 58 -1.76 -6.61 3.25
CA TRP A 58 -0.96 -5.38 3.16
C TRP A 58 -0.90 -4.88 1.71
N LEU A 59 -0.63 -5.78 0.77
CA LEU A 59 -0.55 -5.43 -0.64
C LEU A 59 -1.89 -4.92 -1.18
N ALA A 60 -2.99 -5.57 -0.79
CA ALA A 60 -4.32 -5.14 -1.20
C ALA A 60 -4.60 -3.72 -0.71
N GLY A 61 -4.24 -3.41 0.54
CA GLY A 61 -4.39 -2.07 1.06
C GLY A 61 -3.54 -1.05 0.33
N LEU A 62 -2.32 -1.44 -0.04
CA LEU A 62 -1.41 -0.56 -0.76
C LEU A 62 -1.95 -0.21 -2.16
N LEU A 63 -2.61 -1.16 -2.81
CA LEU A 63 -3.07 -0.99 -4.18
C LEU A 63 -4.49 -0.46 -4.31
N HIS A 64 -5.25 -0.40 -3.22
CA HIS A 64 -6.68 -0.06 -3.30
C HIS A 64 -6.93 1.34 -3.86
N ASP A 65 -6.00 2.28 -3.65
CA ASP A 65 -6.17 3.67 -4.06
C ASP A 65 -5.39 4.02 -5.32
N VAL A 66 -4.73 3.04 -5.96
CA VAL A 66 -3.95 3.31 -7.16
C VAL A 66 -4.79 4.03 -8.24
N PRO A 67 -6.03 3.59 -8.54
CA PRO A 67 -6.82 4.29 -9.56
C PRO A 67 -7.12 5.76 -9.22
N ARG A 68 -7.11 6.12 -7.94
CA ARG A 68 -7.41 7.50 -7.54
C ARG A 68 -6.28 8.47 -7.90
N PHE A 69 -5.05 7.97 -8.04
CA PHE A 69 -3.94 8.82 -8.45
C PHE A 69 -4.06 9.25 -9.91
N GLU A 70 -4.88 8.56 -10.68
CA GLU A 70 -5.05 8.85 -12.11
C GLU A 70 -6.24 9.76 -12.41
N GLN A 71 -6.96 10.17 -11.39
CA GLN A 71 -8.11 11.07 -11.55
C GLN A 71 -7.69 12.53 -11.65
#